data_b5b994cc828f7b748acd83d90656f86f
#
_entry.id   b5b994cc828f7b748acd83d90656f86f
#
_cell.length_a   1.000
_cell.length_b   1.000
_cell.length_c   1.000
_cell.angle_alpha   90.00
_cell.angle_beta   90.00
_cell.angle_gamma   90.00
#
_symmetry.space_group_name_H-M   'P 1'
#
loop_
_entity.id
_entity.type
_entity.pdbx_description
1 polymer ?
#
loop_
_entity_poly.entity_id
_entity_poly.type
_entity_poly.pdbx_seq_one_letter_code
_entity_poly.pdbx_strand_id
1 'polypeptide(L)'
;MKKTLLALTLVFALLIPLSATAAVKAGGVCKKAGQTSTYMGKKYTCIKSGKNLVWNKGVTVKKAVVVKKAVCPSKSSQDIDPGITQTRANNLLTMSEADAETCAMELDWQFRVGQRDDEMFAGTFDYRTDRVTVTVMKGVVTKVYLG
;
A
#
# COMPACT_ATOMS: atom_id res chain seq x y z
N MET A 1 29.38 -56.63 41.81
CA MET A 1 28.81 -56.84 40.48
C MET A 1 28.02 -55.57 40.09
N LYS A 2 28.62 -54.65 39.35
CA LYS A 2 27.99 -53.40 38.93
C LYS A 2 27.61 -53.52 37.47
N LYS A 3 26.31 -53.53 37.16
CA LYS A 3 25.79 -53.55 35.80
C LYS A 3 25.63 -52.10 35.30
N THR A 4 26.48 -51.67 34.39
CA THR A 4 26.38 -50.43 33.65
C THR A 4 25.37 -50.57 32.52
N LEU A 5 24.24 -49.83 32.62
CA LEU A 5 23.29 -49.67 31.51
C LEU A 5 23.80 -48.57 30.57
N LEU A 6 24.11 -48.91 29.35
CA LEU A 6 24.43 -48.00 28.26
C LEU A 6 23.13 -47.50 27.66
N ALA A 7 22.77 -46.22 27.88
CA ALA A 7 21.61 -45.58 27.23
C ALA A 7 22.02 -45.11 25.84
N LEU A 8 21.51 -45.76 24.81
CA LEU A 8 21.69 -45.42 23.40
C LEU A 8 20.66 -44.34 23.04
N THR A 9 21.05 -43.08 23.03
CA THR A 9 20.21 -41.96 22.56
C THR A 9 20.21 -41.91 21.05
N LEU A 10 19.07 -42.28 20.45
CA LEU A 10 18.80 -42.20 19.04
C LEU A 10 18.51 -40.74 18.66
N VAL A 11 19.46 -40.05 18.07
CA VAL A 11 19.26 -38.70 17.52
C VAL A 11 18.55 -38.83 16.17
N PHE A 12 17.23 -38.62 16.16
CA PHE A 12 16.43 -38.56 14.96
C PHE A 12 16.61 -37.17 14.32
N ALA A 13 17.54 -37.05 13.38
CA ALA A 13 17.73 -35.84 12.59
C ALA A 13 16.52 -35.65 11.64
N LEU A 14 15.63 -34.73 12.00
CA LEU A 14 14.53 -34.26 11.12
C LEU A 14 15.15 -33.54 9.93
N LEU A 15 15.33 -34.23 8.81
CA LEU A 15 15.59 -33.66 7.49
C LEU A 15 14.32 -32.95 7.01
N ILE A 16 14.18 -31.67 7.34
CA ILE A 16 13.14 -30.80 6.76
C ILE A 16 13.58 -30.50 5.31
N PRO A 17 12.84 -30.93 4.28
CA PRO A 17 13.16 -30.52 2.91
C PRO A 17 12.94 -29.00 2.80
N LEU A 18 14.02 -28.22 2.66
CA LEU A 18 13.92 -26.85 2.21
C LEU A 18 13.33 -26.87 0.79
N SER A 19 12.02 -26.65 0.69
CA SER A 19 11.38 -26.39 -0.59
C SER A 19 11.94 -25.09 -1.15
N ALA A 20 12.96 -25.18 -1.99
CA ALA A 20 13.45 -24.05 -2.76
C ALA A 20 12.30 -23.56 -3.67
N THR A 21 11.61 -22.51 -3.24
CA THR A 21 10.62 -21.82 -4.06
C THR A 21 11.38 -21.17 -5.22
N ALA A 22 11.36 -21.83 -6.38
CA ALA A 22 11.97 -21.28 -7.59
C ALA A 22 11.37 -19.91 -7.85
N ALA A 23 12.23 -18.88 -7.92
CA ALA A 23 11.81 -17.50 -8.15
C ALA A 23 11.01 -17.42 -9.46
N VAL A 24 9.79 -16.87 -9.38
CA VAL A 24 8.91 -16.71 -10.52
C VAL A 24 9.49 -15.66 -11.46
N LYS A 25 9.83 -16.05 -12.70
CA LYS A 25 10.34 -15.15 -13.74
C LYS A 25 9.66 -15.44 -15.09
N ALA A 26 9.57 -14.43 -15.94
CA ALA A 26 9.05 -14.58 -17.29
C ALA A 26 9.78 -15.72 -18.07
N GLY A 27 9.02 -16.59 -18.71
CA GLY A 27 9.54 -17.76 -19.42
C GLY A 27 9.94 -18.93 -18.53
N GLY A 28 9.95 -18.78 -17.20
CA GLY A 28 10.21 -19.88 -16.28
C GLY A 28 9.10 -20.93 -16.29
N VAL A 29 9.43 -22.19 -16.03
CA VAL A 29 8.45 -23.30 -16.01
C VAL A 29 7.46 -23.12 -14.87
N CYS A 30 6.19 -23.42 -15.13
CA CYS A 30 5.12 -23.44 -14.14
C CYS A 30 4.37 -24.77 -14.16
N LYS A 31 3.61 -25.06 -13.11
CA LYS A 31 3.03 -26.40 -12.91
C LYS A 31 1.61 -26.57 -13.45
N LYS A 32 0.81 -25.49 -13.45
CA LYS A 32 -0.63 -25.57 -13.80
C LYS A 32 -1.02 -24.37 -14.64
N ALA A 33 -1.62 -24.60 -15.82
CA ALA A 33 -2.15 -23.56 -16.67
C ALA A 33 -3.19 -22.71 -15.90
N GLY A 34 -3.12 -21.38 -16.05
CA GLY A 34 -3.98 -20.44 -15.33
C GLY A 34 -3.53 -20.13 -13.91
N GLN A 35 -2.55 -20.85 -13.34
CA GLN A 35 -1.97 -20.50 -12.05
C GLN A 35 -1.38 -19.10 -12.09
N THR A 36 -1.60 -18.29 -11.05
CA THR A 36 -1.05 -16.94 -10.93
C THR A 36 -0.06 -16.85 -9.77
N SER A 37 0.95 -16.02 -9.91
CA SER A 37 1.92 -15.72 -8.86
C SER A 37 2.35 -14.26 -8.95
N THR A 38 2.59 -13.62 -7.81
CA THR A 38 3.07 -12.23 -7.76
C THR A 38 4.52 -12.23 -7.25
N TYR A 39 5.41 -11.64 -8.04
CA TYR A 39 6.81 -11.51 -7.69
C TYR A 39 7.34 -10.15 -8.15
N MET A 40 8.06 -9.44 -7.29
CA MET A 40 8.62 -8.08 -7.54
C MET A 40 7.59 -7.11 -8.15
N GLY A 41 6.37 -7.05 -7.60
CA GLY A 41 5.32 -6.13 -8.06
C GLY A 41 4.70 -6.47 -9.41
N LYS A 42 4.99 -7.66 -9.98
CA LYS A 42 4.38 -8.16 -11.22
C LYS A 42 3.55 -9.41 -10.95
N LYS A 43 2.38 -9.48 -11.54
CA LYS A 43 1.53 -10.68 -11.55
C LYS A 43 1.86 -11.48 -12.79
N TYR A 44 2.27 -12.71 -12.60
CA TYR A 44 2.56 -13.69 -13.64
C TYR A 44 1.40 -14.68 -13.73
N THR A 45 1.08 -15.09 -14.94
CA THR A 45 0.10 -16.14 -15.20
C THR A 45 0.79 -17.26 -15.95
N CYS A 46 0.54 -18.50 -15.52
CA CYS A 46 1.04 -19.70 -16.18
C CYS A 46 0.26 -19.93 -17.48
N ILE A 47 0.93 -19.87 -18.61
CA ILE A 47 0.36 -20.03 -19.94
C ILE A 47 1.00 -21.23 -20.66
N LYS A 48 0.26 -21.82 -21.59
CA LYS A 48 0.80 -22.86 -22.46
C LYS A 48 1.59 -22.22 -23.59
N SER A 49 2.85 -22.61 -23.75
CA SER A 49 3.73 -22.18 -24.82
C SER A 49 4.30 -23.44 -25.52
N GLY A 50 3.74 -23.78 -26.66
CA GLY A 50 4.03 -25.05 -27.32
C GLY A 50 3.66 -26.26 -26.46
N LYS A 51 4.65 -27.10 -26.16
CA LYS A 51 4.47 -28.31 -25.31
C LYS A 51 4.68 -28.03 -23.81
N ASN A 52 5.11 -26.82 -23.43
CA ASN A 52 5.48 -26.47 -22.06
C ASN A 52 4.51 -25.48 -21.42
N LEU A 53 4.45 -25.49 -20.08
CA LEU A 53 3.78 -24.47 -19.28
C LEU A 53 4.82 -23.48 -18.76
N VAL A 54 4.66 -22.19 -19.07
CA VAL A 54 5.61 -21.14 -18.71
C VAL A 54 4.91 -19.92 -18.13
N TRP A 55 5.61 -19.18 -17.29
CA TRP A 55 5.14 -17.88 -16.79
C TRP A 55 5.18 -16.85 -17.92
N ASN A 56 4.10 -16.11 -18.10
CA ASN A 56 4.05 -14.97 -19.04
C ASN A 56 5.05 -13.86 -18.67
N LYS A 57 5.11 -12.77 -19.45
CA LYS A 57 5.99 -11.61 -19.17
C LYS A 57 5.68 -10.88 -17.85
N GLY A 58 4.58 -11.24 -17.19
CA GLY A 58 4.10 -10.57 -15.99
C GLY A 58 3.49 -9.19 -16.30
N VAL A 59 2.41 -8.87 -15.62
CA VAL A 59 1.76 -7.55 -15.68
C VAL A 59 2.08 -6.84 -14.37
N THR A 60 2.53 -5.59 -14.44
CA THR A 60 2.77 -4.78 -13.24
C THR A 60 1.47 -4.65 -12.45
N VAL A 61 1.46 -5.18 -11.24
CA VAL A 61 0.32 -5.01 -10.33
C VAL A 61 0.48 -3.63 -9.71
N LYS A 62 -0.31 -2.66 -10.20
CA LYS A 62 -0.45 -1.39 -9.48
C LYS A 62 -1.02 -1.75 -8.10
N LYS A 63 -0.28 -1.45 -7.03
CA LYS A 63 -0.76 -1.66 -5.65
C LYS A 63 -2.09 -0.93 -5.55
N ALA A 64 -3.18 -1.66 -5.28
CA ALA A 64 -4.46 -1.03 -5.04
C ALA A 64 -4.29 -0.08 -3.86
N VAL A 65 -4.55 1.20 -4.09
CA VAL A 65 -4.59 2.16 -3.00
C VAL A 65 -5.83 1.79 -2.18
N VAL A 66 -5.62 1.38 -0.94
CA VAL A 66 -6.72 1.09 -0.02
C VAL A 66 -7.34 2.43 0.33
N VAL A 67 -8.44 2.75 -0.31
CA VAL A 67 -9.30 3.90 0.07
C VAL A 67 -9.98 3.48 1.37
N LYS A 68 -9.58 4.08 2.48
CA LYS A 68 -10.31 3.93 3.74
C LYS A 68 -11.67 4.58 3.54
N LYS A 69 -12.73 3.93 4.05
CA LYS A 69 -14.03 4.61 4.18
C LYS A 69 -13.79 5.90 4.96
N ALA A 70 -14.09 7.03 4.35
CA ALA A 70 -13.83 8.34 4.91
C ALA A 70 -14.55 8.47 6.27
N VAL A 71 -13.78 8.68 7.31
CA VAL A 71 -14.30 9.08 8.63
C VAL A 71 -13.78 10.48 8.86
N CYS A 72 -14.63 11.46 8.60
CA CYS A 72 -14.31 12.85 8.85
C CYS A 72 -14.18 13.08 10.36
N PRO A 73 -13.15 13.74 10.86
CA PRO A 73 -13.05 14.07 12.28
C PRO A 73 -14.15 15.07 12.68
N SER A 74 -14.48 15.11 13.96
CA SER A 74 -15.44 16.10 14.46
C SER A 74 -14.89 17.53 14.37
N LYS A 75 -15.75 18.53 14.15
CA LYS A 75 -15.40 19.94 14.26
C LYS A 75 -14.74 20.26 15.60
N SER A 76 -13.74 21.13 15.58
CA SER A 76 -13.07 21.62 16.79
C SER A 76 -12.87 23.12 16.71
N SER A 77 -13.08 23.83 17.80
CA SER A 77 -12.77 25.27 17.90
C SER A 77 -11.28 25.56 17.69
N GLN A 78 -10.41 24.58 17.94
CA GLN A 78 -8.97 24.71 17.71
C GLN A 78 -8.62 24.83 16.21
N ASP A 79 -9.51 24.43 15.31
CA ASP A 79 -9.28 24.56 13.87
C ASP A 79 -9.37 26.03 13.40
N ILE A 80 -9.99 26.90 14.23
CA ILE A 80 -10.16 28.34 13.96
C ILE A 80 -9.00 29.11 14.59
N ASP A 81 -8.68 28.80 15.86
CA ASP A 81 -7.61 29.47 16.61
C ASP A 81 -6.93 28.42 17.53
N PRO A 82 -5.64 28.15 17.39
CA PRO A 82 -4.62 28.78 16.52
C PRO A 82 -4.64 28.31 15.05
N GLY A 83 -5.58 27.45 14.64
CA GLY A 83 -5.70 26.93 13.29
C GLY A 83 -5.56 25.41 13.20
N ILE A 84 -5.70 24.87 12.00
CA ILE A 84 -5.63 23.43 11.72
C ILE A 84 -4.25 22.91 12.11
N THR A 85 -4.21 21.82 12.89
CA THR A 85 -2.95 21.13 13.20
C THR A 85 -2.65 20.05 12.13
N GLN A 86 -1.35 19.76 11.92
CA GLN A 86 -0.95 18.71 10.98
C GLN A 86 -1.55 17.34 11.33
N THR A 87 -1.69 17.04 12.63
CA THR A 87 -2.33 15.79 13.10
C THR A 87 -3.78 15.69 12.63
N ARG A 88 -4.53 16.79 12.71
CA ARG A 88 -5.91 16.84 12.24
C ARG A 88 -6.00 16.78 10.72
N ALA A 89 -5.17 17.54 10.03
CA ALA A 89 -5.08 17.54 8.56
C ALA A 89 -4.75 16.13 8.01
N ASN A 90 -3.92 15.36 8.71
CA ASN A 90 -3.55 14.01 8.31
C ASN A 90 -4.73 13.01 8.31
N ASN A 91 -5.88 13.34 8.91
CA ASN A 91 -7.08 12.50 8.78
C ASN A 91 -7.60 12.42 7.34
N LEU A 92 -7.26 13.39 6.50
CA LEU A 92 -7.61 13.37 5.07
C LEU A 92 -6.74 12.37 4.25
N LEU A 93 -5.63 11.88 4.81
CA LEU A 93 -4.78 10.90 4.13
C LEU A 93 -5.56 9.62 3.81
N THR A 94 -5.35 9.09 2.63
CA THR A 94 -5.98 7.88 2.10
C THR A 94 -7.49 8.00 1.78
N MET A 95 -8.10 9.17 1.97
CA MET A 95 -9.45 9.46 1.48
C MET A 95 -9.41 9.62 -0.06
N SER A 96 -10.57 9.42 -0.70
CA SER A 96 -10.73 9.91 -2.08
C SER A 96 -10.65 11.44 -2.10
N GLU A 97 -10.28 12.04 -3.23
CA GLU A 97 -10.25 13.50 -3.38
C GLU A 97 -11.60 14.11 -3.00
N ALA A 98 -12.71 13.55 -3.52
CA ALA A 98 -14.06 14.04 -3.25
C ALA A 98 -14.47 13.93 -1.76
N ASP A 99 -14.10 12.80 -1.11
CA ASP A 99 -14.40 12.63 0.32
C ASP A 99 -13.58 13.60 1.18
N ALA A 100 -12.30 13.83 0.81
CA ALA A 100 -11.43 14.75 1.53
C ALA A 100 -11.90 16.20 1.39
N GLU A 101 -12.35 16.61 0.19
CA GLU A 101 -12.92 17.94 -0.05
C GLU A 101 -14.21 18.13 0.74
N THR A 102 -15.13 17.14 0.70
CA THR A 102 -16.37 17.19 1.47
C THR A 102 -16.09 17.30 2.97
N CYS A 103 -15.16 16.48 3.48
CA CYS A 103 -14.75 16.53 4.88
C CYS A 103 -14.15 17.88 5.27
N ALA A 104 -13.29 18.47 4.44
CA ALA A 104 -12.72 19.78 4.70
C ALA A 104 -13.82 20.86 4.76
N MET A 105 -14.80 20.83 3.85
CA MET A 105 -15.94 21.74 3.87
C MET A 105 -16.80 21.58 5.14
N GLU A 106 -17.06 20.33 5.58
CA GLU A 106 -17.79 20.08 6.83
C GLU A 106 -17.07 20.62 8.07
N LEU A 107 -15.74 20.72 8.01
CA LEU A 107 -14.89 21.25 9.08
C LEU A 107 -14.68 22.76 8.99
N ASP A 108 -15.23 23.45 7.99
CA ASP A 108 -14.98 24.84 7.63
C ASP A 108 -13.50 25.11 7.25
N TRP A 109 -12.81 24.08 6.73
CA TRP A 109 -11.45 24.21 6.24
C TRP A 109 -11.45 24.58 4.76
N GLN A 110 -10.49 25.40 4.35
CA GLN A 110 -10.23 25.61 2.95
C GLN A 110 -9.46 24.43 2.37
N PHE A 111 -9.95 23.88 1.26
CA PHE A 111 -9.34 22.76 0.58
C PHE A 111 -8.69 23.20 -0.72
N ARG A 112 -7.45 22.80 -0.95
CA ARG A 112 -6.72 23.07 -2.19
C ARG A 112 -5.97 21.82 -2.64
N VAL A 113 -6.07 21.51 -3.93
CA VAL A 113 -5.21 20.50 -4.57
C VAL A 113 -3.95 21.23 -5.07
N GLY A 114 -2.79 20.87 -4.54
CA GLY A 114 -1.50 21.41 -4.98
C GLY A 114 -0.87 20.55 -6.09
N GLN A 115 -1.22 19.25 -6.13
CA GLN A 115 -0.77 18.34 -7.17
C GLN A 115 -1.79 17.23 -7.38
N ARG A 116 -2.07 16.90 -8.63
CA ARG A 116 -2.87 15.72 -9.02
C ARG A 116 -2.08 14.88 -10.01
N ASP A 117 -1.74 13.67 -9.62
CA ASP A 117 -0.83 12.78 -10.37
C ASP A 117 0.48 13.51 -10.73
N ASP A 118 0.77 13.69 -12.00
CA ASP A 118 1.97 14.38 -12.50
C ASP A 118 1.75 15.88 -12.75
N GLU A 119 0.52 16.39 -12.54
CA GLU A 119 0.15 17.78 -12.74
C GLU A 119 0.28 18.59 -11.45
N MET A 120 1.07 19.66 -11.49
CA MET A 120 1.23 20.59 -10.37
C MET A 120 0.38 21.84 -10.60
N PHE A 121 -0.35 22.26 -9.58
CA PHE A 121 -1.15 23.48 -9.63
C PHE A 121 -0.41 24.65 -8.98
N ALA A 122 -0.58 25.85 -9.55
CA ALA A 122 0.03 27.05 -9.00
C ALA A 122 -0.46 27.29 -7.58
N GLY A 123 0.49 27.48 -6.66
CA GLY A 123 0.23 27.89 -5.28
C GLY A 123 0.32 29.38 -5.12
N THR A 124 -0.33 29.90 -4.09
CA THR A 124 -0.16 31.28 -3.61
C THR A 124 0.89 31.27 -2.49
N PHE A 125 1.61 32.39 -2.30
CA PHE A 125 2.63 32.51 -1.26
C PHE A 125 2.04 32.87 0.11
N ASP A 126 0.70 33.00 0.21
CA ASP A 126 0.02 33.29 1.47
C ASP A 126 -0.12 32.04 2.33
N TYR A 127 0.46 32.06 3.51
CA TYR A 127 0.23 31.01 4.51
C TYR A 127 -1.13 31.21 5.19
N ARG A 128 -1.96 30.19 5.25
CA ARG A 128 -3.29 30.23 5.87
C ARG A 128 -3.45 29.09 6.87
N THR A 129 -3.81 29.45 8.09
CA THR A 129 -4.00 28.48 9.19
C THR A 129 -5.29 27.66 9.06
N ASP A 130 -6.22 28.11 8.22
CA ASP A 130 -7.51 27.49 7.93
C ASP A 130 -7.52 26.67 6.63
N ARG A 131 -6.35 26.49 5.99
CA ARG A 131 -6.26 25.82 4.69
C ARG A 131 -5.43 24.55 4.75
N VAL A 132 -5.94 23.51 4.08
CA VAL A 132 -5.18 22.30 3.77
C VAL A 132 -4.88 22.24 2.28
N THR A 133 -3.63 21.93 1.93
CA THR A 133 -3.18 21.70 0.56
C THR A 133 -2.83 20.23 0.42
N VAL A 134 -3.40 19.54 -0.56
CA VAL A 134 -3.22 18.10 -0.73
C VAL A 134 -2.50 17.72 -2.02
N THR A 135 -1.80 16.59 -2.00
CA THR A 135 -1.35 15.87 -3.18
C THR A 135 -2.27 14.67 -3.39
N VAL A 136 -2.86 14.60 -4.57
CA VAL A 136 -3.75 13.51 -4.98
C VAL A 136 -3.02 12.64 -5.99
N MET A 137 -2.98 11.32 -5.75
CA MET A 137 -2.43 10.34 -6.67
C MET A 137 -3.48 9.28 -6.95
N LYS A 138 -3.88 9.15 -8.23
CA LYS A 138 -4.94 8.22 -8.67
C LYS A 138 -6.25 8.38 -7.93
N GLY A 139 -6.64 9.65 -7.70
CA GLY A 139 -7.89 10.01 -7.03
C GLY A 139 -7.86 9.84 -5.51
N VAL A 140 -6.69 9.62 -4.89
CA VAL A 140 -6.54 9.43 -3.45
C VAL A 140 -5.54 10.43 -2.88
N VAL A 141 -5.86 11.01 -1.73
CA VAL A 141 -4.96 11.93 -1.01
C VAL A 141 -3.77 11.15 -0.45
N THR A 142 -2.58 11.52 -0.88
CA THR A 142 -1.32 10.86 -0.47
C THR A 142 -0.44 11.73 0.40
N LYS A 143 -0.62 13.07 0.34
CA LYS A 143 0.08 14.02 1.21
C LYS A 143 -0.87 15.16 1.58
N VAL A 144 -0.67 15.72 2.75
CA VAL A 144 -1.41 16.89 3.25
C VAL A 144 -0.43 17.87 3.87
N TYR A 145 -0.58 19.13 3.52
CA TYR A 145 0.20 20.27 4.04
C TYR A 145 -0.75 21.33 4.58
N LEU A 146 -0.27 22.11 5.52
CA LEU A 146 -0.98 23.29 6.03
C LEU A 146 -0.58 24.54 5.24
N GLY A 147 -1.55 25.39 4.94
CA GLY A 147 -1.33 26.66 4.24
C GLY A 147 -1.52 26.65 2.73
#